data_ff97375c1dc9c468a1309a33a1e808f2
#
_entry.id   ff97375c1dc9c468a1309a33a1e808f2
#
_cell.length_a   1.000
_cell.length_b   1.000
_cell.length_c   1.000
_cell.angle_alpha   90.00
_cell.angle_beta   90.00
_cell.angle_gamma   90.00
#
_symmetry.space_group_name_H-M   'P 1'
#
loop_
_entity.id
_entity.type
_entity.pdbx_description
1 polymer ?
#
loop_
_entity_poly.entity_id
_entity_poly.type
_entity_poly.pdbx_seq_one_letter_code
_entity_poly.pdbx_strand_id
1 'polypeptide(L)'
;MVSHCGKPRPATPEQRVHQGALMDLATGAGILGGIATIVALILIDGGNFAAYWDKHAAIIIFGGASAATMLRFPFSVIAHGLPMGVRFAFTMRSVNPRELIDEITRVAEIARKSGPVALENVEVSDPFLAQGLRYIADGYDKDFIRDTMERDRDNFLQRLDEGSKVYRAIGDCAPAWGMIGTILGMVTMFANMSDPSRLGPAMATALLATLYGAMVANMFTLPIADKLHIKLEEEEISRTLIIDGVLQMRDAKSPTLVREMLLAYLPDHHRAEMAAAA
;
A
#
# COMPACT_ATOMS: atom_id res chain seq x y z
N MET A 1 33.36 -28.77 30.48
CA MET A 1 33.36 -27.58 29.64
C MET A 1 32.02 -27.53 28.92
N VAL A 2 31.04 -26.79 29.45
CA VAL A 2 29.67 -26.71 28.93
C VAL A 2 29.58 -25.33 28.25
N SER A 3 29.48 -25.36 26.91
CA SER A 3 29.36 -24.18 26.05
C SER A 3 27.98 -23.54 26.25
N HIS A 4 27.92 -22.35 26.80
CA HIS A 4 26.73 -21.52 26.88
C HIS A 4 26.34 -21.05 25.46
N CYS A 5 25.36 -21.70 24.89
CA CYS A 5 24.67 -21.20 23.68
C CYS A 5 23.81 -19.98 24.09
N GLY A 6 24.27 -18.78 23.77
CA GLY A 6 23.59 -17.54 24.10
C GLY A 6 22.29 -17.43 23.30
N LYS A 7 21.17 -17.25 24.03
CA LYS A 7 19.87 -16.89 23.44
C LYS A 7 20.04 -15.63 22.60
N PRO A 8 19.49 -15.57 21.38
CA PRO A 8 19.49 -14.35 20.58
C PRO A 8 18.73 -13.25 21.36
N ARG A 9 19.35 -12.08 21.51
CA ARG A 9 18.70 -10.92 22.14
C ARG A 9 17.54 -10.48 21.25
N PRO A 10 16.38 -10.15 21.84
CA PRO A 10 15.27 -9.56 21.08
C PRO A 10 15.76 -8.26 20.44
N ALA A 11 15.43 -8.08 19.15
CA ALA A 11 15.79 -6.89 18.39
C ALA A 11 15.23 -5.63 19.07
N THR A 12 16.07 -4.63 19.26
CA THR A 12 15.67 -3.34 19.84
C THR A 12 14.65 -2.63 18.95
N PRO A 13 13.80 -1.73 19.50
CA PRO A 13 12.82 -0.97 18.71
C PRO A 13 13.43 -0.24 17.50
N GLU A 14 14.68 0.21 17.60
CA GLU A 14 15.43 0.85 16.52
C GLU A 14 15.79 -0.11 15.38
N GLN A 15 16.09 -1.38 15.66
CA GLN A 15 16.35 -2.39 14.63
C GLN A 15 15.09 -2.79 13.86
N ARG A 16 13.90 -2.69 14.48
CA ARG A 16 12.60 -2.93 13.82
C ARG A 16 12.21 -1.78 12.88
N VAL A 17 12.63 -0.56 13.18
CA VAL A 17 12.42 0.62 12.32
C VAL A 17 13.22 0.51 11.02
N HIS A 18 14.40 -0.10 11.05
CA HIS A 18 15.26 -0.26 9.87
C HIS A 18 14.73 -1.28 8.84
N GLN A 19 13.99 -2.32 9.24
CA GLN A 19 13.43 -3.28 8.28
C GLN A 19 12.22 -2.71 7.51
N GLY A 20 11.42 -1.83 8.13
CA GLY A 20 10.35 -1.10 7.44
C GLY A 20 10.86 -0.03 6.47
N ALA A 21 12.03 0.56 6.75
CA ALA A 21 12.63 1.59 5.90
C ALA A 21 13.22 1.05 4.58
N LEU A 22 13.58 -0.23 4.51
CA LEU A 22 14.19 -0.81 3.30
C LEU A 22 13.21 -0.99 2.12
N MET A 23 11.93 -1.19 2.38
CA MET A 23 10.94 -1.29 1.30
C MET A 23 10.56 0.09 0.72
N ASP A 24 10.66 1.15 1.53
CA ASP A 24 10.46 2.53 1.07
C ASP A 24 11.60 3.03 0.16
N LEU A 25 12.81 2.50 0.33
CA LEU A 25 13.97 2.81 -0.51
C LEU A 25 13.76 2.43 -1.98
N ALA A 26 13.06 1.32 -2.28
CA ALA A 26 12.79 0.91 -3.65
C ALA A 26 11.88 1.90 -4.39
N THR A 27 10.87 2.46 -3.69
CA THR A 27 9.97 3.49 -4.26
C THR A 27 10.70 4.80 -4.48
N GLY A 28 11.43 5.25 -3.47
CA GLY A 28 12.26 6.45 -3.58
C GLY A 28 13.28 6.32 -4.71
N ALA A 29 14.00 5.19 -4.78
CA ALA A 29 14.98 4.91 -5.83
C ALA A 29 14.32 4.82 -7.22
N GLY A 30 13.12 4.22 -7.34
CA GLY A 30 12.38 4.14 -8.60
C GLY A 30 11.94 5.52 -9.12
N ILE A 31 11.35 6.34 -8.26
CA ILE A 31 10.93 7.71 -8.63
C ILE A 31 12.16 8.57 -8.97
N LEU A 32 13.19 8.54 -8.12
CA LEU A 32 14.42 9.30 -8.37
C LEU A 32 15.13 8.84 -9.64
N GLY A 33 15.19 7.53 -9.88
CA GLY A 33 15.76 6.95 -11.09
C GLY A 33 15.00 7.37 -12.35
N GLY A 34 13.66 7.35 -12.33
CA GLY A 34 12.82 7.83 -13.43
C GLY A 34 13.02 9.32 -13.72
N ILE A 35 13.02 10.16 -12.66
CA ILE A 35 13.29 11.59 -12.81
C ILE A 35 14.72 11.83 -13.32
N ALA A 36 15.70 11.14 -12.76
CA ALA A 36 17.10 11.27 -13.19
C ALA A 36 17.31 10.89 -14.66
N THR A 37 16.62 9.85 -15.14
CA THR A 37 16.65 9.47 -16.55
C THR A 37 16.13 10.58 -17.47
N ILE A 38 14.97 11.18 -17.12
CA ILE A 38 14.41 12.29 -17.91
C ILE A 38 15.33 13.50 -17.86
N VAL A 39 15.85 13.87 -16.69
CA VAL A 39 16.79 14.99 -16.53
C VAL A 39 18.08 14.74 -17.32
N ALA A 40 18.62 13.52 -17.28
CA ALA A 40 19.82 13.16 -18.05
C ALA A 40 19.60 13.31 -19.56
N LEU A 41 18.45 12.88 -20.10
CA LEU A 41 18.11 13.05 -21.50
C LEU A 41 18.04 14.53 -21.88
N ILE A 42 17.36 15.35 -21.07
CA ILE A 42 17.27 16.80 -21.31
C ILE A 42 18.67 17.45 -21.30
N LEU A 43 19.57 17.04 -20.41
CA LEU A 43 20.93 17.57 -20.35
C LEU A 43 21.77 17.17 -21.55
N ILE A 44 21.63 15.93 -22.05
CA ILE A 44 22.30 15.45 -23.27
C ILE A 44 21.83 16.24 -24.49
N ASP A 45 20.56 16.60 -24.56
CA ASP A 45 19.97 17.37 -25.68
C ASP A 45 20.19 18.90 -25.58
N GLY A 46 21.09 19.36 -24.71
CA GLY A 46 21.47 20.78 -24.60
C GLY A 46 20.86 21.54 -23.41
N GLY A 47 20.16 20.85 -22.50
CA GLY A 47 19.84 21.36 -21.16
C GLY A 47 18.75 22.43 -21.07
N ASN A 48 17.93 22.64 -22.10
CA ASN A 48 16.88 23.67 -22.08
C ASN A 48 15.61 23.16 -21.37
N PHE A 49 15.58 23.18 -20.04
CA PHE A 49 14.42 22.77 -19.23
C PHE A 49 13.16 23.62 -19.52
N ALA A 50 13.30 24.89 -19.92
CA ALA A 50 12.16 25.75 -20.23
C ALA A 50 11.34 25.25 -21.43
N ALA A 51 11.98 24.54 -22.37
CA ALA A 51 11.31 23.96 -23.53
C ALA A 51 10.34 22.80 -23.14
N TYR A 52 10.56 22.17 -21.98
CA TYR A 52 9.74 21.08 -21.46
C TYR A 52 8.65 21.56 -20.48
N TRP A 53 8.49 22.87 -20.29
CA TRP A 53 7.47 23.45 -19.44
C TRP A 53 6.40 24.16 -20.28
N ASP A 54 5.21 23.59 -20.34
CA ASP A 54 4.05 24.17 -21.02
C ASP A 54 2.82 24.19 -20.11
N LYS A 55 2.31 25.41 -19.86
CA LYS A 55 1.15 25.63 -19.00
C LYS A 55 -0.16 25.07 -19.57
N HIS A 56 -0.31 25.08 -20.90
CA HIS A 56 -1.53 24.56 -21.55
C HIS A 56 -1.57 23.05 -21.44
N ALA A 57 -0.45 22.37 -21.71
CA ALA A 57 -0.32 20.94 -21.53
C ALA A 57 -0.60 20.53 -20.06
N ALA A 58 -0.07 21.28 -19.09
CA ALA A 58 -0.33 21.04 -17.67
C ALA A 58 -1.82 21.18 -17.32
N ILE A 59 -2.50 22.24 -17.78
CA ILE A 59 -3.94 22.41 -17.54
C ILE A 59 -4.76 21.26 -18.14
N ILE A 60 -4.43 20.83 -19.35
CA ILE A 60 -5.13 19.72 -20.02
C ILE A 60 -5.02 18.44 -19.17
N ILE A 61 -3.81 18.09 -18.72
CA ILE A 61 -3.60 16.85 -17.98
C ILE A 61 -4.20 16.92 -16.57
N PHE A 62 -3.78 17.90 -15.76
CA PHE A 62 -4.24 17.97 -14.38
C PHE A 62 -5.73 18.33 -14.27
N GLY A 63 -6.21 19.24 -15.08
CA GLY A 63 -7.63 19.60 -15.13
C GLY A 63 -8.48 18.46 -15.68
N GLY A 64 -8.07 17.89 -16.80
CA GLY A 64 -8.80 16.81 -17.45
C GLY A 64 -8.83 15.52 -16.62
N ALA A 65 -7.69 15.06 -16.13
CA ALA A 65 -7.63 13.86 -15.28
C ALA A 65 -8.41 14.04 -13.98
N SER A 66 -8.34 15.24 -13.35
CA SER A 66 -9.13 15.55 -12.15
C SER A 66 -10.62 15.52 -12.43
N ALA A 67 -11.07 16.18 -13.50
CA ALA A 67 -12.48 16.17 -13.91
C ALA A 67 -12.99 14.76 -14.20
N ALA A 68 -12.22 13.96 -14.94
CA ALA A 68 -12.57 12.58 -15.25
C ALA A 68 -12.64 11.70 -13.98
N THR A 69 -11.76 11.92 -13.01
CA THR A 69 -11.78 11.21 -11.73
C THR A 69 -13.02 11.61 -10.90
N MET A 70 -13.38 12.90 -10.88
CA MET A 70 -14.59 13.38 -10.19
C MET A 70 -15.88 12.83 -10.81
N LEU A 71 -15.89 12.54 -12.11
CA LEU A 71 -17.02 11.88 -12.76
C LEU A 71 -17.17 10.40 -12.36
N ARG A 72 -16.06 9.75 -11.98
CA ARG A 72 -16.05 8.32 -11.61
C ARG A 72 -16.33 8.08 -10.13
N PHE A 73 -15.92 9.00 -9.26
CA PHE A 73 -15.97 8.81 -7.81
C PHE A 73 -16.61 9.99 -7.09
N PRO A 74 -17.37 9.75 -6.00
CA PRO A 74 -17.81 10.80 -5.11
C PRO A 74 -16.63 11.54 -4.49
N PHE A 75 -16.78 12.82 -4.24
CA PHE A 75 -15.71 13.67 -3.68
C PHE A 75 -15.16 13.14 -2.34
N SER A 76 -16.02 12.54 -1.51
CA SER A 76 -15.64 11.92 -0.24
C SER A 76 -14.60 10.81 -0.42
N VAL A 77 -14.78 9.94 -1.42
CA VAL A 77 -13.85 8.84 -1.73
C VAL A 77 -12.50 9.39 -2.21
N ILE A 78 -12.51 10.41 -3.07
CA ILE A 78 -11.29 11.07 -3.55
C ILE A 78 -10.54 11.72 -2.38
N ALA A 79 -11.26 12.47 -1.52
CA ALA A 79 -10.65 13.19 -0.40
C ALA A 79 -10.02 12.27 0.65
N HIS A 80 -10.53 11.06 0.84
CA HIS A 80 -9.95 10.06 1.76
C HIS A 80 -8.91 9.16 1.05
N GLY A 81 -9.15 8.80 -0.20
CA GLY A 81 -8.28 7.90 -0.96
C GLY A 81 -6.91 8.51 -1.30
N LEU A 82 -6.86 9.79 -1.70
CA LEU A 82 -5.60 10.44 -2.07
C LEU A 82 -4.58 10.51 -0.90
N PRO A 83 -4.93 11.03 0.29
CA PRO A 83 -3.98 11.05 1.42
C PRO A 83 -3.57 9.66 1.87
N MET A 84 -4.50 8.69 1.83
CA MET A 84 -4.22 7.30 2.17
C MET A 84 -3.16 6.71 1.23
N GLY A 85 -3.30 6.89 -0.08
CA GLY A 85 -2.33 6.39 -1.06
C GLY A 85 -0.93 6.95 -0.84
N VAL A 86 -0.80 8.26 -0.65
CA VAL A 86 0.50 8.88 -0.33
C VAL A 86 1.08 8.29 0.95
N ARG A 87 0.27 8.20 2.01
CA ARG A 87 0.73 7.64 3.29
C ARG A 87 1.25 6.22 3.14
N PHE A 88 0.49 5.33 2.51
CA PHE A 88 0.89 3.92 2.34
C PHE A 88 1.99 3.73 1.30
N ALA A 89 2.11 4.59 0.28
CA ALA A 89 3.21 4.54 -0.69
C ALA A 89 4.59 4.72 -0.03
N PHE A 90 4.66 5.53 1.05
CA PHE A 90 5.90 5.84 1.75
C PHE A 90 6.05 5.18 3.13
N THR A 91 4.99 4.57 3.69
CA THR A 91 5.00 4.00 5.04
C THR A 91 4.45 2.57 5.01
N MET A 92 5.08 1.68 4.26
CA MET A 92 4.72 0.26 4.27
C MET A 92 5.29 -0.43 5.51
N ARG A 93 4.48 -0.58 6.53
CA ARG A 93 4.77 -1.50 7.64
C ARG A 93 4.20 -2.86 7.27
N SER A 94 5.03 -3.74 6.74
CA SER A 94 4.64 -5.14 6.52
C SER A 94 4.69 -5.88 7.86
N VAL A 95 3.58 -6.51 8.22
CA VAL A 95 3.56 -7.42 9.37
C VAL A 95 4.03 -8.77 8.85
N ASN A 96 5.10 -9.30 9.43
CA ASN A 96 5.59 -10.63 9.07
C ASN A 96 4.61 -11.70 9.63
N PRO A 97 3.93 -12.48 8.78
CA PRO A 97 2.97 -13.46 9.25
C PRO A 97 3.57 -14.50 10.20
N ARG A 98 4.88 -14.81 10.09
CA ARG A 98 5.58 -15.72 11.01
C ARG A 98 5.64 -15.16 12.43
N GLU A 99 6.07 -13.89 12.56
CA GLU A 99 6.15 -13.22 13.86
C GLU A 99 4.76 -13.13 14.50
N LEU A 100 3.74 -12.90 13.68
CA LEU A 100 2.36 -12.82 14.13
C LEU A 100 1.86 -14.18 14.64
N ILE A 101 2.16 -15.29 13.96
CA ILE A 101 1.82 -16.64 14.41
C ILE A 101 2.50 -16.97 15.75
N ASP A 102 3.79 -16.63 15.88
CA ASP A 102 4.53 -16.88 17.13
C ASP A 102 3.99 -16.00 18.26
N GLU A 103 3.60 -14.76 17.98
CA GLU A 103 2.98 -13.87 18.95
C GLU A 103 1.61 -14.39 19.42
N ILE A 104 0.74 -14.79 18.48
CA ILE A 104 -0.58 -15.37 18.79
C ILE A 104 -0.42 -16.67 19.59
N THR A 105 0.54 -17.53 19.22
CA THR A 105 0.81 -18.78 19.96
C THR A 105 1.24 -18.50 21.39
N ARG A 106 2.15 -17.52 21.60
CA ARG A 106 2.57 -17.06 22.94
C ARG A 106 1.40 -16.54 23.77
N VAL A 107 0.53 -15.76 23.13
CA VAL A 107 -0.66 -15.20 23.81
C VAL A 107 -1.66 -16.31 24.15
N ALA A 108 -1.83 -17.31 23.27
CA ALA A 108 -2.67 -18.48 23.57
C ALA A 108 -2.16 -19.29 24.77
N GLU A 109 -0.84 -19.37 24.98
CA GLU A 109 -0.27 -19.98 26.18
C GLU A 109 -0.63 -19.20 27.46
N ILE A 110 -0.58 -17.87 27.41
CA ILE A 110 -0.95 -16.99 28.53
C ILE A 110 -2.43 -17.16 28.85
N ALA A 111 -3.29 -17.12 27.83
CA ALA A 111 -4.73 -17.33 27.98
C ALA A 111 -5.06 -18.67 28.66
N ARG A 112 -4.34 -19.75 28.29
CA ARG A 112 -4.55 -21.08 28.84
C ARG A 112 -4.05 -21.21 30.30
N LYS A 113 -2.90 -20.59 30.64
CA LYS A 113 -2.28 -20.68 31.97
C LYS A 113 -2.92 -19.74 32.99
N SER A 114 -3.25 -18.52 32.57
CA SER A 114 -3.67 -17.43 33.47
C SER A 114 -5.13 -17.02 33.29
N GLY A 115 -5.83 -17.64 32.34
CA GLY A 115 -7.24 -17.33 32.03
C GLY A 115 -7.43 -16.15 31.11
N PRO A 116 -8.68 -15.92 30.64
CA PRO A 116 -9.00 -14.86 29.66
C PRO A 116 -8.71 -13.45 30.13
N VAL A 117 -8.93 -13.16 31.42
CA VAL A 117 -8.72 -11.82 32.00
C VAL A 117 -7.25 -11.37 31.93
N ALA A 118 -6.31 -12.32 31.94
CA ALA A 118 -4.88 -12.00 31.82
C ALA A 118 -4.52 -11.39 30.46
N LEU A 119 -5.36 -11.54 29.43
CA LEU A 119 -5.15 -10.99 28.08
C LEU A 119 -5.31 -9.47 28.03
N GLU A 120 -5.98 -8.84 28.99
CA GLU A 120 -6.17 -7.38 29.05
C GLU A 120 -4.82 -6.64 29.11
N ASN A 121 -3.84 -7.20 29.79
CA ASN A 121 -2.54 -6.56 30.04
C ASN A 121 -1.41 -7.11 29.16
N VAL A 122 -1.72 -7.90 28.13
CA VAL A 122 -0.71 -8.45 27.22
C VAL A 122 -0.38 -7.41 26.14
N GLU A 123 0.87 -6.98 26.13
CA GLU A 123 1.37 -6.14 25.04
C GLU A 123 1.60 -6.99 23.79
N VAL A 124 0.99 -6.57 22.68
CA VAL A 124 1.12 -7.17 21.35
C VAL A 124 1.48 -6.08 20.34
N SER A 125 2.14 -6.51 19.24
CA SER A 125 2.65 -5.60 18.23
C SER A 125 1.56 -5.04 17.31
N ASP A 126 0.46 -5.79 17.12
CA ASP A 126 -0.63 -5.45 16.21
C ASP A 126 -1.85 -4.92 16.99
N PRO A 127 -2.34 -3.68 16.64
CA PRO A 127 -3.51 -3.09 17.30
C PRO A 127 -4.81 -3.89 17.09
N PHE A 128 -4.95 -4.56 15.95
CA PHE A 128 -6.13 -5.35 15.64
C PHE A 128 -6.16 -6.64 16.47
N LEU A 129 -4.99 -7.27 16.68
CA LEU A 129 -4.85 -8.37 17.64
C LEU A 129 -5.17 -7.91 19.06
N ALA A 130 -4.63 -6.76 19.49
CA ALA A 130 -4.92 -6.20 20.82
C ALA A 130 -6.42 -6.00 21.05
N GLN A 131 -7.16 -5.57 20.04
CA GLN A 131 -8.61 -5.41 20.10
C GLN A 131 -9.31 -6.76 20.29
N GLY A 132 -8.93 -7.79 19.53
CA GLY A 132 -9.47 -9.14 19.66
C GLY A 132 -9.23 -9.74 21.05
N LEU A 133 -8.04 -9.52 21.63
CA LEU A 133 -7.70 -9.97 22.98
C LEU A 133 -8.57 -9.31 24.06
N ARG A 134 -8.87 -8.01 23.92
CA ARG A 134 -9.79 -7.30 24.82
C ARG A 134 -11.19 -7.91 24.77
N TYR A 135 -11.71 -8.24 23.57
CA TYR A 135 -13.01 -8.88 23.47
C TYR A 135 -13.05 -10.24 24.19
N ILE A 136 -11.96 -11.01 24.18
CA ILE A 136 -11.85 -12.27 24.93
C ILE A 136 -11.83 -11.98 26.44
N ALA A 137 -11.04 -10.99 26.89
CA ALA A 137 -10.91 -10.60 28.29
C ALA A 137 -12.24 -10.10 28.87
N ASP A 138 -13.00 -9.32 28.09
CA ASP A 138 -14.33 -8.81 28.44
C ASP A 138 -15.42 -9.89 28.45
N GLY A 139 -15.10 -11.10 27.99
CA GLY A 139 -16.01 -12.24 28.04
C GLY A 139 -17.05 -12.31 26.92
N TYR A 140 -16.89 -11.53 25.84
CA TYR A 140 -17.81 -11.60 24.69
C TYR A 140 -17.84 -13.02 24.10
N ASP A 141 -18.99 -13.37 23.51
CA ASP A 141 -19.17 -14.66 22.84
C ASP A 141 -18.42 -14.72 21.49
N LYS A 142 -18.22 -15.95 21.02
CA LYS A 142 -17.42 -16.21 19.82
C LYS A 142 -18.01 -15.57 18.58
N ASP A 143 -19.33 -15.61 18.44
CA ASP A 143 -20.02 -15.11 17.24
C ASP A 143 -19.96 -13.57 17.19
N PHE A 144 -20.13 -12.91 18.35
CA PHE A 144 -19.95 -11.45 18.47
C PHE A 144 -18.52 -11.03 18.09
N ILE A 145 -17.51 -11.73 18.60
CA ILE A 145 -16.10 -11.44 18.29
C ILE A 145 -15.86 -11.59 16.79
N ARG A 146 -16.31 -12.70 16.20
CA ARG A 146 -16.18 -12.96 14.76
C ARG A 146 -16.81 -11.84 13.95
N ASP A 147 -18.10 -11.60 14.13
CA ASP A 147 -18.86 -10.63 13.34
C ASP A 147 -18.30 -9.21 13.45
N THR A 148 -17.83 -8.84 14.63
CA THR A 148 -17.27 -7.51 14.86
C THR A 148 -15.91 -7.35 14.21
N MET A 149 -15.02 -8.34 14.37
CA MET A 149 -13.68 -8.29 13.79
C MET A 149 -13.71 -8.45 12.27
N GLU A 150 -14.56 -9.32 11.71
CA GLU A 150 -14.74 -9.43 10.26
C GLU A 150 -15.26 -8.13 9.66
N ARG A 151 -16.23 -7.48 10.30
CA ARG A 151 -16.75 -6.17 9.84
C ARG A 151 -15.70 -5.07 9.88
N ASP A 152 -14.84 -5.04 10.90
CA ASP A 152 -13.74 -4.07 10.98
C ASP A 152 -12.67 -4.35 9.91
N ARG A 153 -12.31 -5.61 9.69
CA ARG A 153 -11.44 -6.03 8.58
C ARG A 153 -12.01 -5.56 7.25
N ASP A 154 -13.25 -5.90 6.96
CA ASP A 154 -13.87 -5.62 5.66
C ASP A 154 -13.97 -4.11 5.39
N ASN A 155 -14.35 -3.33 6.40
CA ASN A 155 -14.35 -1.86 6.30
C ASN A 155 -12.95 -1.27 6.05
N PHE A 156 -11.93 -1.84 6.65
CA PHE A 156 -10.55 -1.39 6.42
C PHE A 156 -10.07 -1.74 5.01
N LEU A 157 -10.31 -2.98 4.56
CA LEU A 157 -9.96 -3.44 3.21
C LEU A 157 -10.70 -2.64 2.14
N GLN A 158 -11.99 -2.35 2.35
CA GLN A 158 -12.76 -1.51 1.44
C GLN A 158 -12.14 -0.13 1.27
N ARG A 159 -11.67 0.51 2.34
CA ARG A 159 -11.00 1.83 2.25
C ARG A 159 -9.70 1.78 1.45
N LEU A 160 -8.90 0.70 1.61
CA LEU A 160 -7.68 0.50 0.83
C LEU A 160 -7.99 0.29 -0.65
N ASP A 161 -9.00 -0.51 -0.95
CA ASP A 161 -9.46 -0.80 -2.31
C ASP A 161 -9.99 0.47 -3.01
N GLU A 162 -10.81 1.27 -2.32
CA GLU A 162 -11.27 2.57 -2.81
C GLU A 162 -10.09 3.50 -3.13
N GLY A 163 -9.10 3.58 -2.24
CA GLY A 163 -7.87 4.33 -2.47
C GLY A 163 -7.12 3.86 -3.72
N SER A 164 -6.89 2.55 -3.86
CA SER A 164 -6.24 1.96 -5.02
C SER A 164 -6.99 2.28 -6.32
N LYS A 165 -8.33 2.14 -6.32
CA LYS A 165 -9.19 2.45 -7.48
C LYS A 165 -9.12 3.91 -7.90
N VAL A 166 -9.03 4.86 -6.96
CA VAL A 166 -8.87 6.29 -7.28
C VAL A 166 -7.55 6.55 -7.99
N TYR A 167 -6.43 6.03 -7.47
CA TYR A 167 -5.12 6.20 -8.11
C TYR A 167 -5.05 5.54 -9.48
N ARG A 168 -5.62 4.34 -9.62
CA ARG A 168 -5.71 3.63 -10.91
C ARG A 168 -6.52 4.42 -11.92
N ALA A 169 -7.65 5.00 -11.51
CA ALA A 169 -8.47 5.83 -12.39
C ALA A 169 -7.75 7.09 -12.87
N ILE A 170 -6.97 7.76 -12.01
CA ILE A 170 -6.12 8.89 -12.42
C ILE A 170 -5.07 8.41 -13.44
N GLY A 171 -4.43 7.26 -13.16
CA GLY A 171 -3.42 6.66 -14.04
C GLY A 171 -3.97 6.31 -15.42
N ASP A 172 -5.19 5.80 -15.50
CA ASP A 172 -5.85 5.48 -16.77
C ASP A 172 -6.28 6.76 -17.53
N CYS A 173 -6.75 7.78 -16.81
CA CYS A 173 -7.26 9.01 -17.43
C CYS A 173 -6.14 9.93 -17.89
N ALA A 174 -5.01 10.03 -17.19
CA ALA A 174 -3.97 10.98 -17.52
C ALA A 174 -3.39 10.80 -18.93
N PRO A 175 -3.02 9.59 -19.41
CA PRO A 175 -2.60 9.40 -20.79
C PRO A 175 -3.71 9.66 -21.81
N ALA A 176 -4.97 9.31 -21.47
CA ALA A 176 -6.10 9.58 -22.36
C ALA A 176 -6.29 11.09 -22.59
N TRP A 177 -6.17 11.90 -21.54
CA TRP A 177 -6.16 13.35 -21.64
C TRP A 177 -4.91 13.87 -22.37
N GLY A 178 -3.78 13.17 -22.28
CA GLY A 178 -2.59 13.43 -23.08
C GLY A 178 -2.88 13.33 -24.58
N MET A 179 -3.57 12.27 -25.00
CA MET A 179 -4.01 12.11 -26.40
C MET A 179 -4.99 13.20 -26.83
N ILE A 180 -5.93 13.62 -25.97
CA ILE A 180 -6.82 14.75 -26.24
C ILE A 180 -6.00 16.02 -26.43
N GLY A 181 -4.99 16.26 -25.58
CA GLY A 181 -4.07 17.39 -25.70
C GLY A 181 -3.30 17.39 -27.03
N THR A 182 -2.86 16.21 -27.49
CA THR A 182 -2.21 16.07 -28.80
C THR A 182 -3.16 16.49 -29.94
N ILE A 183 -4.40 16.02 -29.91
CA ILE A 183 -5.40 16.37 -30.93
C ILE A 183 -5.69 17.88 -30.92
N LEU A 184 -5.89 18.47 -29.74
CA LEU A 184 -6.13 19.91 -29.60
C LEU A 184 -4.94 20.75 -30.11
N GLY A 185 -3.71 20.32 -29.79
CA GLY A 185 -2.49 20.96 -30.29
C GLY A 185 -2.38 20.89 -31.83
N MET A 186 -2.68 19.73 -32.43
CA MET A 186 -2.72 19.57 -33.89
C MET A 186 -3.81 20.43 -34.54
N VAL A 187 -5.01 20.49 -33.99
CA VAL A 187 -6.07 21.38 -34.49
C VAL A 187 -5.64 22.83 -34.47
N THR A 188 -5.00 23.26 -33.35
CA THR A 188 -4.47 24.64 -33.23
C THR A 188 -3.36 24.90 -34.25
N MET A 189 -2.49 23.93 -34.51
CA MET A 189 -1.45 24.00 -35.52
C MET A 189 -2.05 24.20 -36.92
N PHE A 190 -3.02 23.38 -37.31
CA PHE A 190 -3.67 23.48 -38.63
C PHE A 190 -4.46 24.79 -38.77
N ALA A 191 -5.11 25.26 -37.73
CA ALA A 191 -5.82 26.56 -37.76
C ALA A 191 -4.89 27.75 -37.99
N ASN A 192 -3.58 27.60 -37.71
CA ASN A 192 -2.58 28.68 -37.86
C ASN A 192 -1.53 28.38 -38.95
N MET A 193 -1.84 27.54 -39.93
CA MET A 193 -0.89 27.14 -40.97
C MET A 193 -0.31 28.31 -41.81
N SER A 194 -0.99 29.44 -41.86
CA SER A 194 -0.51 30.64 -42.50
C SER A 194 0.57 31.42 -41.72
N ASP A 195 0.75 31.10 -40.43
CA ASP A 195 1.74 31.72 -39.55
C ASP A 195 2.76 30.72 -39.05
N PRO A 196 3.93 30.55 -39.69
CA PRO A 196 4.95 29.58 -39.31
C PRO A 196 5.44 29.73 -37.87
N SER A 197 5.36 30.96 -37.28
CA SER A 197 5.83 31.21 -35.92
C SER A 197 4.97 30.53 -34.85
N ARG A 198 3.73 30.17 -35.15
CA ARG A 198 2.78 29.51 -34.25
C ARG A 198 2.80 27.97 -34.35
N LEU A 199 3.35 27.43 -35.44
CA LEU A 199 3.34 25.97 -35.66
C LEU A 199 4.18 25.25 -34.63
N GLY A 200 5.39 25.74 -34.34
CA GLY A 200 6.30 25.14 -33.36
C GLY A 200 5.71 25.06 -31.95
N PRO A 201 5.22 26.16 -31.39
CA PRO A 201 4.58 26.15 -30.05
C PRO A 201 3.36 25.22 -29.96
N ALA A 202 2.48 25.18 -30.99
CA ALA A 202 1.32 24.30 -30.98
C ALA A 202 1.71 22.82 -31.00
N MET A 203 2.73 22.46 -31.77
CA MET A 203 3.26 21.09 -31.79
C MET A 203 3.93 20.71 -30.47
N ALA A 204 4.70 21.66 -29.86
CA ALA A 204 5.30 21.43 -28.57
C ALA A 204 4.25 21.15 -27.49
N THR A 205 3.17 21.95 -27.40
CA THR A 205 2.06 21.72 -26.46
C THR A 205 1.44 20.32 -26.68
N ALA A 206 1.22 19.89 -27.93
CA ALA A 206 0.69 18.58 -28.24
C ALA A 206 1.56 17.44 -27.69
N LEU A 207 2.87 17.50 -27.95
CA LEU A 207 3.82 16.46 -27.50
C LEU A 207 4.00 16.47 -25.97
N LEU A 208 4.09 17.66 -25.36
CA LEU A 208 4.25 17.79 -23.90
C LEU A 208 3.01 17.32 -23.13
N ALA A 209 1.81 17.50 -23.68
CA ALA A 209 0.61 16.93 -23.07
C ALA A 209 0.70 15.41 -22.95
N THR A 210 1.11 14.72 -24.01
CA THR A 210 1.29 13.28 -23.98
C THR A 210 2.40 12.85 -23.01
N LEU A 211 3.53 13.56 -22.99
CA LEU A 211 4.62 13.31 -22.04
C LEU A 211 4.15 13.44 -20.61
N TYR A 212 3.47 14.52 -20.25
CA TYR A 212 2.96 14.76 -18.89
C TYR A 212 1.94 13.68 -18.47
N GLY A 213 1.01 13.33 -19.38
CA GLY A 213 0.05 12.26 -19.12
C GLY A 213 0.72 10.94 -18.82
N ALA A 214 1.72 10.55 -19.59
CA ALA A 214 2.50 9.33 -19.39
C ALA A 214 3.32 9.37 -18.09
N MET A 215 3.92 10.52 -17.74
CA MET A 215 4.67 10.69 -16.49
C MET A 215 3.76 10.56 -15.27
N VAL A 216 2.64 11.27 -15.25
CA VAL A 216 1.67 11.20 -14.13
C VAL A 216 1.19 9.77 -13.93
N ALA A 217 0.87 9.05 -14.99
CA ALA A 217 0.40 7.68 -14.90
C ALA A 217 1.49 6.74 -14.40
N ASN A 218 2.60 6.64 -15.11
CA ASN A 218 3.56 5.55 -14.92
C ASN A 218 4.58 5.80 -13.82
N MET A 219 4.87 7.07 -13.48
CA MET A 219 5.83 7.38 -12.42
C MET A 219 5.18 7.55 -11.05
N PHE A 220 3.89 7.94 -11.00
CA PHE A 220 3.24 8.28 -9.73
C PHE A 220 2.00 7.45 -9.46
N THR A 221 0.96 7.56 -10.28
CA THR A 221 -0.37 7.08 -9.90
C THR A 221 -0.51 5.56 -9.97
N LEU A 222 -0.06 4.91 -11.04
CA LEU A 222 -0.12 3.45 -11.16
C LEU A 222 0.77 2.73 -10.13
N PRO A 223 2.04 3.13 -9.89
CA PRO A 223 2.83 2.52 -8.83
C PRO A 223 2.22 2.64 -7.44
N ILE A 224 1.57 3.78 -7.13
CA ILE A 224 0.85 3.95 -5.86
C ILE A 224 -0.36 3.01 -5.79
N ALA A 225 -1.14 2.91 -6.87
CA ALA A 225 -2.29 2.01 -6.95
C ALA A 225 -1.90 0.54 -6.73
N ASP A 226 -0.82 0.10 -7.37
CA ASP A 226 -0.32 -1.27 -7.25
C ASP A 226 0.19 -1.56 -5.84
N LYS A 227 0.86 -0.61 -5.20
CA LYS A 227 1.27 -0.75 -3.79
C LYS A 227 0.10 -0.85 -2.83
N LEU A 228 -0.93 -0.03 -3.02
CA LEU A 228 -2.14 -0.12 -2.22
C LEU A 228 -2.82 -1.48 -2.39
N HIS A 229 -2.79 -2.04 -3.59
CA HIS A 229 -3.35 -3.36 -3.86
C HIS A 229 -2.56 -4.48 -3.17
N ILE A 230 -1.22 -4.44 -3.24
CA ILE A 230 -0.36 -5.37 -2.50
C ILE A 230 -0.62 -5.26 -0.99
N LYS A 231 -0.75 -4.02 -0.48
CA LYS A 231 -1.04 -3.81 0.94
C LYS A 231 -2.41 -4.34 1.35
N LEU A 232 -3.40 -4.24 0.47
CA LEU A 232 -4.73 -4.80 0.68
C LEU A 232 -4.64 -6.33 0.85
N GLU A 233 -3.94 -7.03 -0.05
CA GLU A 233 -3.76 -8.48 0.03
C GLU A 233 -3.02 -8.92 1.31
N GLU A 234 -1.95 -8.19 1.70
CA GLU A 234 -1.22 -8.45 2.94
C GLU A 234 -2.09 -8.26 4.19
N GLU A 235 -2.88 -7.18 4.25
CA GLU A 235 -3.77 -6.90 5.37
C GLU A 235 -4.93 -7.90 5.46
N GLU A 236 -5.47 -8.34 4.32
CA GLU A 236 -6.51 -9.36 4.28
C GLU A 236 -6.03 -10.67 4.92
N ILE A 237 -4.86 -11.15 4.50
CA ILE A 237 -4.26 -12.36 5.06
C ILE A 237 -3.97 -12.18 6.56
N SER A 238 -3.31 -11.10 6.95
CA SER A 238 -2.89 -10.86 8.33
C SER A 238 -4.08 -10.73 9.27
N ARG A 239 -5.11 -9.97 8.89
CA ARG A 239 -6.31 -9.77 9.71
C ARG A 239 -7.15 -11.04 9.80
N THR A 240 -7.26 -11.82 8.71
CA THR A 240 -7.96 -13.11 8.73
C THR A 240 -7.24 -14.10 9.65
N LEU A 241 -5.91 -14.16 9.59
CA LEU A 241 -5.09 -14.96 10.50
C LEU A 241 -5.29 -14.55 11.96
N ILE A 242 -5.35 -13.25 12.26
CA ILE A 242 -5.63 -12.75 13.61
C ILE A 242 -7.02 -13.17 14.08
N ILE A 243 -8.05 -13.01 13.24
CA ILE A 243 -9.43 -13.40 13.58
C ILE A 243 -9.48 -14.87 13.94
N ASP A 244 -8.92 -15.75 13.09
CA ASP A 244 -8.89 -17.18 13.36
C ASP A 244 -8.13 -17.49 14.65
N GLY A 245 -6.98 -16.89 14.89
CA GLY A 245 -6.22 -17.04 16.13
C GLY A 245 -7.02 -16.64 17.38
N VAL A 246 -7.69 -15.49 17.33
CA VAL A 246 -8.54 -14.99 18.42
C VAL A 246 -9.72 -15.94 18.71
N LEU A 247 -10.39 -16.42 17.66
CA LEU A 247 -11.52 -17.35 17.80
C LEU A 247 -11.09 -18.72 18.38
N GLN A 248 -9.91 -19.24 18.00
CA GLN A 248 -9.37 -20.46 18.59
C GLN A 248 -8.97 -20.27 20.06
N MET A 249 -8.42 -19.11 20.42
CA MET A 249 -8.14 -18.78 21.83
C MET A 249 -9.42 -18.65 22.64
N ARG A 250 -10.49 -18.07 22.08
CA ARG A 250 -11.81 -17.99 22.74
C ARG A 250 -12.40 -19.36 22.99
N ASP A 251 -12.19 -20.33 22.09
CA ASP A 251 -12.60 -21.74 22.24
C ASP A 251 -11.68 -22.55 23.19
N ALA A 252 -10.72 -21.89 23.84
CA ALA A 252 -9.75 -22.52 24.74
C ALA A 252 -8.96 -23.68 24.10
N LYS A 253 -8.70 -23.63 22.79
CA LYS A 253 -7.89 -24.63 22.08
C LYS A 253 -6.44 -24.62 22.59
N SER A 254 -5.75 -25.76 22.43
CA SER A 254 -4.35 -25.84 22.83
C SER A 254 -3.47 -24.90 21.96
N PRO A 255 -2.44 -24.25 22.53
CA PRO A 255 -1.53 -23.39 21.77
C PRO A 255 -0.90 -24.10 20.57
N THR A 256 -0.59 -25.37 20.70
CA THR A 256 -0.07 -26.22 19.62
C THR A 256 -1.07 -26.33 18.46
N LEU A 257 -2.36 -26.57 18.78
CA LEU A 257 -3.40 -26.64 17.74
C LEU A 257 -3.63 -25.27 17.08
N VAL A 258 -3.62 -24.19 17.86
CA VAL A 258 -3.71 -22.83 17.31
C VAL A 258 -2.57 -22.58 16.32
N ARG A 259 -1.32 -22.90 16.69
CA ARG A 259 -0.15 -22.78 15.82
C ARG A 259 -0.32 -23.58 14.53
N GLU A 260 -0.68 -24.87 14.62
CA GLU A 260 -0.89 -25.75 13.46
C GLU A 260 -1.93 -25.18 12.48
N MET A 261 -3.03 -24.66 12.98
CA MET A 261 -4.07 -24.05 12.15
C MET A 261 -3.58 -22.79 11.46
N LEU A 262 -2.82 -21.94 12.16
CA LEU A 262 -2.31 -20.69 11.61
C LEU A 262 -1.17 -20.89 10.61
N LEU A 263 -0.40 -21.99 10.70
CA LEU A 263 0.61 -22.34 9.71
C LEU A 263 0.01 -22.55 8.30
N ALA A 264 -1.29 -22.85 8.19
CA ALA A 264 -1.96 -22.97 6.90
C ALA A 264 -1.96 -21.68 6.08
N TYR A 265 -1.80 -20.50 6.72
CA TYR A 265 -1.68 -19.21 6.06
C TYR A 265 -0.31 -18.95 5.44
N LEU A 266 0.71 -19.76 5.77
CA LEU A 266 2.05 -19.61 5.24
C LEU A 266 2.26 -20.43 3.96
N PRO A 267 3.09 -19.96 3.01
CA PRO A 267 3.56 -20.76 1.90
C PRO A 267 4.30 -22.01 2.36
N ASP A 268 4.27 -23.09 1.57
CA ASP A 268 4.77 -24.42 1.95
C ASP A 268 6.24 -24.44 2.41
N HIS A 269 7.12 -23.64 1.77
CA HIS A 269 8.53 -23.55 2.16
C HIS A 269 8.72 -22.93 3.56
N HIS A 270 7.87 -21.99 3.94
CA HIS A 270 7.90 -21.39 5.27
C HIS A 270 7.30 -22.29 6.35
N ARG A 271 6.29 -23.12 5.99
CA ARG A 271 5.75 -24.13 6.91
C ARG A 271 6.81 -25.16 7.30
N ALA A 272 7.58 -25.65 6.32
CA ALA A 272 8.62 -26.63 6.58
C ALA A 272 9.70 -26.10 7.53
N GLU A 273 10.12 -24.84 7.39
CA GLU A 273 11.09 -24.21 8.29
C GLU A 273 10.56 -24.05 9.73
N MET A 274 9.31 -23.63 9.89
CA MET A 274 8.69 -23.45 11.21
C MET A 274 8.32 -24.77 11.89
N ALA A 275 8.02 -25.82 11.12
CA ALA A 275 7.81 -27.16 11.65
C ALA A 275 9.12 -27.82 12.11
N ALA A 276 10.26 -27.52 11.46
CA ALA A 276 11.58 -28.01 11.86
C ALA A 276 12.16 -27.27 13.09
N ALA A 277 11.66 -26.08 13.40
CA ALA A 277 12.11 -25.26 14.53
C ALA A 277 11.30 -25.47 15.83
N ALA A 278 10.20 -26.23 15.78
CA ALA A 278 9.30 -26.57 16.88
C ALA A 278 9.64 -27.91 17.50
#